data_9ccf779efe511a034ed1ee4f7f19fa0b
#
_entry.id   9ccf779efe511a034ed1ee4f7f19fa0b
#
_cell.length_a   1.000
_cell.length_b   1.000
_cell.length_c   1.000
_cell.angle_alpha   90.00
_cell.angle_beta   90.00
_cell.angle_gamma   90.00
#
_symmetry.space_group_name_H-M   'P 1'
#
loop_
_entity.id
_entity.type
_entity.pdbx_description
1 polymer ?
#
loop_
_entity_poly.entity_id
_entity_poly.type
_entity_poly.pdbx_seq_one_letter_code
_entity_poly.pdbx_strand_id
1 'polypeptide(L)'
;MDAQRKAHARFRKAAGRVGNKAASLGWLTTDADEIALRRARAASEQLRVENLDRNEPVFSSFRVHSSSGANYTVEIRSLTELENSCSCPDFHSNGLGTCKHIEAVIRRVRRAPAAVRGDGRSARVEVFLRRTGEPGVGLTLPRHLHKQTQEVVQRYFGDDGQMRGDPAEAIPALRRELDQAPVVVARTVRLSGELLAWSADRGRQSAREAERAAFVDDLRRGTRTPPNLKNDVYPYQLDGVLHLAFRERALLADDMGLGKTVQAIAACVLLSELRGIARVLVVCPVSLKTEWEEQIERFTERPFRTVYGSKPARLAAYEQPPFFTIVNYEQAVRDVADINGRLHPDVIILDEAQRIKNWNTRTARSLKRLASRYAFLLTGTPLENRIDEIYSIIEFLDPQVFGPLFRFNREFYDLDERGRPVGYRNLAELKRRIRPLLLRRRKDEIETQLPQRVDNNYFVPLSPAQIELYRSYEERVAKLAQVAKRRPLTREEQENGCSDGWRACGWPATPPTSSRLTTATVQSYTSWRSSSTTWTYAVSAKPSSSPSGSACSSWSAIWPASCGSASPGILARCRSRSGGWKSNASRPIRTAGCYCRPTRAVWASTCRRPAW
;
A
#
# COMPACT_ATOMS: atom_id res chain seq x y z
N MET A 1 -35.96 -14.86 -2.24
CA MET A 1 -35.56 -16.07 -2.98
C MET A 1 -35.49 -15.87 -4.49
N ASP A 2 -36.36 -15.08 -5.11
CA ASP A 2 -36.37 -14.90 -6.58
C ASP A 2 -35.21 -14.02 -7.11
N ALA A 3 -34.79 -13.02 -6.36
CA ALA A 3 -33.65 -12.18 -6.69
C ALA A 3 -32.30 -12.94 -6.71
N GLN A 4 -32.12 -13.87 -5.77
CA GLN A 4 -30.95 -14.76 -5.73
C GLN A 4 -30.93 -15.75 -6.89
N ARG A 5 -32.10 -16.30 -7.28
CA ARG A 5 -32.21 -17.20 -8.45
C ARG A 5 -31.91 -16.45 -9.77
N LYS A 6 -32.36 -15.21 -9.90
CA LYS A 6 -32.05 -14.35 -11.07
C LYS A 6 -30.57 -13.94 -11.11
N ALA A 7 -29.95 -13.68 -9.97
CA ALA A 7 -28.51 -13.45 -9.87
C ALA A 7 -27.69 -14.70 -10.25
N HIS A 8 -28.08 -15.89 -9.80
CA HIS A 8 -27.49 -17.17 -10.16
C HIS A 8 -27.60 -17.49 -11.67
N ALA A 9 -28.74 -17.18 -12.27
CA ALA A 9 -28.96 -17.40 -13.72
C ALA A 9 -28.11 -16.43 -14.58
N ARG A 10 -27.96 -15.17 -14.13
CA ARG A 10 -27.07 -14.20 -14.77
C ARG A 10 -25.60 -14.58 -14.64
N PHE A 11 -25.21 -15.15 -13.48
CA PHE A 11 -23.86 -15.63 -13.22
C PHE A 11 -23.50 -16.82 -14.11
N ARG A 12 -24.38 -17.80 -14.31
CA ARG A 12 -24.17 -18.93 -15.25
C ARG A 12 -23.97 -18.45 -16.70
N LYS A 13 -24.67 -17.40 -17.13
CA LYS A 13 -24.52 -16.81 -18.46
C LYS A 13 -23.23 -15.99 -18.62
N ALA A 14 -22.71 -15.42 -17.53
CA ALA A 14 -21.46 -14.66 -17.49
C ALA A 14 -20.22 -15.56 -17.37
N ALA A 15 -20.32 -16.70 -16.65
CA ALA A 15 -19.24 -17.69 -16.52
C ALA A 15 -18.86 -18.35 -17.87
N GLY A 16 -19.79 -18.36 -18.84
CA GLY A 16 -19.52 -18.80 -20.20
C GLY A 16 -18.72 -17.81 -21.08
N ARG A 17 -18.47 -16.58 -20.60
CA ARG A 17 -17.62 -15.57 -21.24
C ARG A 17 -16.53 -15.11 -20.25
N VAL A 18 -15.55 -15.98 -20.03
CA VAL A 18 -14.38 -15.72 -19.17
C VAL A 18 -13.47 -14.70 -19.86
N GLY A 19 -13.80 -13.45 -19.69
CA GLY A 19 -12.96 -12.31 -20.01
C GLY A 19 -13.33 -11.15 -19.10
N ASN A 20 -12.39 -10.59 -18.42
CA ASN A 20 -12.27 -9.29 -17.70
C ASN A 20 -13.52 -8.60 -17.07
N LYS A 21 -14.75 -9.09 -17.25
CA LYS A 21 -15.99 -8.56 -16.65
C LYS A 21 -16.38 -9.18 -15.30
N ALA A 22 -15.66 -10.19 -14.84
CA ALA A 22 -15.92 -10.84 -13.54
C ALA A 22 -15.65 -9.91 -12.33
N ALA A 23 -14.87 -8.86 -12.50
CA ALA A 23 -14.59 -7.88 -11.44
C ALA A 23 -15.83 -7.06 -10.99
N SER A 24 -16.82 -6.89 -11.87
CA SER A 24 -18.05 -6.14 -11.52
C SER A 24 -19.12 -6.98 -10.81
N LEU A 25 -18.98 -8.31 -10.79
CA LEU A 25 -19.90 -9.24 -10.14
C LEU A 25 -19.45 -9.67 -8.73
N GLY A 26 -18.22 -9.33 -8.33
CA GLY A 26 -17.63 -9.71 -7.05
C GLY A 26 -18.35 -9.18 -5.80
N TRP A 27 -19.25 -8.21 -5.96
CA TRP A 27 -20.04 -7.65 -4.86
C TRP A 27 -21.15 -8.58 -4.37
N LEU A 28 -21.66 -9.47 -5.23
CA LEU A 28 -22.82 -10.34 -4.92
C LEU A 28 -22.47 -11.82 -4.88
N THR A 29 -21.20 -12.22 -5.05
CA THR A 29 -20.81 -13.62 -5.00
C THR A 29 -20.88 -14.18 -3.59
N THR A 30 -21.44 -15.38 -3.45
CA THR A 30 -21.41 -16.16 -2.21
C THR A 30 -20.16 -17.04 -2.14
N ASP A 31 -19.87 -17.62 -0.96
CA ASP A 31 -18.77 -18.59 -0.84
C ASP A 31 -19.01 -19.82 -1.76
N ALA A 32 -20.27 -20.24 -1.89
CA ALA A 32 -20.63 -21.33 -2.80
C ALA A 32 -20.33 -20.99 -4.27
N ASP A 33 -20.59 -19.74 -4.69
CA ASP A 33 -20.27 -19.28 -6.05
C ASP A 33 -18.76 -19.25 -6.30
N GLU A 34 -18.01 -18.75 -5.33
CA GLU A 34 -16.55 -18.69 -5.39
C GLU A 34 -15.89 -20.08 -5.40
N ILE A 35 -16.44 -21.03 -4.63
CA ILE A 35 -16.02 -22.44 -4.64
C ILE A 35 -16.36 -23.06 -6.00
N ALA A 36 -17.56 -22.81 -6.54
CA ALA A 36 -17.98 -23.30 -7.85
C ALA A 36 -17.06 -22.80 -8.97
N LEU A 37 -16.61 -21.53 -8.91
CA LEU A 37 -15.63 -20.99 -9.83
C LEU A 37 -14.28 -21.74 -9.77
N ARG A 38 -13.80 -22.07 -8.58
CA ARG A 38 -12.55 -22.81 -8.39
C ARG A 38 -12.66 -24.25 -8.92
N ARG A 39 -13.82 -24.89 -8.72
CA ARG A 39 -14.14 -26.20 -9.33
C ARG A 39 -14.16 -26.14 -10.84
N ALA A 40 -14.76 -25.12 -11.43
CA ALA A 40 -14.77 -24.92 -12.88
C ALA A 40 -13.35 -24.72 -13.43
N ARG A 41 -12.51 -23.90 -12.76
CA ARG A 41 -11.10 -23.72 -13.14
C ARG A 41 -10.29 -25.02 -13.01
N ALA A 42 -10.50 -25.79 -11.94
CA ALA A 42 -9.85 -27.08 -11.77
C ALA A 42 -10.23 -28.11 -12.86
N ALA A 43 -11.41 -27.93 -13.48
CA ALA A 43 -11.85 -28.77 -14.59
C ALA A 43 -11.32 -28.33 -15.95
N SER A 44 -11.12 -27.05 -16.17
CA SER A 44 -10.72 -26.45 -17.45
C SER A 44 -9.21 -26.27 -17.62
N GLU A 45 -8.47 -26.08 -16.52
CA GLU A 45 -7.01 -25.89 -16.56
C GLU A 45 -6.28 -27.25 -16.61
N GLN A 46 -5.18 -27.32 -17.35
CA GLN A 46 -4.31 -28.49 -17.40
C GLN A 46 -3.39 -28.51 -16.16
N LEU A 47 -3.86 -29.15 -15.10
CA LEU A 47 -3.13 -29.32 -13.85
C LEU A 47 -2.61 -30.76 -13.75
N ARG A 48 -1.27 -30.93 -13.71
CA ARG A 48 -0.65 -32.23 -13.48
C ARG A 48 -0.55 -32.49 -11.98
N VAL A 49 -1.15 -33.58 -11.52
CA VAL A 49 -1.19 -33.96 -10.10
C VAL A 49 -0.30 -35.20 -9.91
N GLU A 50 0.60 -35.16 -8.93
CA GLU A 50 1.49 -36.24 -8.52
C GLU A 50 1.27 -36.54 -7.04
N ASN A 51 1.09 -37.83 -6.67
CA ASN A 51 1.03 -38.24 -5.27
C ASN A 51 2.44 -38.40 -4.72
N LEU A 52 2.73 -37.76 -3.58
CA LEU A 52 4.05 -37.80 -2.93
C LEU A 52 4.21 -38.99 -2.00
N ASP A 53 3.10 -39.60 -1.53
CA ASP A 53 3.10 -40.81 -0.71
C ASP A 53 2.33 -41.94 -1.46
N ARG A 54 3.08 -42.86 -2.06
CA ARG A 54 2.52 -43.94 -2.85
C ARG A 54 1.71 -44.95 -2.02
N ASN A 55 1.96 -45.03 -0.72
CA ASN A 55 1.27 -45.96 0.18
C ASN A 55 -0.12 -45.43 0.58
N GLU A 56 -0.35 -44.12 0.42
CA GLU A 56 -1.61 -43.44 0.76
C GLU A 56 -2.21 -42.82 -0.51
N PRO A 57 -3.07 -43.55 -1.23
CA PRO A 57 -3.57 -43.09 -2.52
C PRO A 57 -4.57 -41.94 -2.44
N VAL A 58 -5.23 -41.73 -1.28
CA VAL A 58 -6.33 -40.79 -1.09
C VAL A 58 -5.97 -39.66 -0.13
N PHE A 59 -5.68 -40.00 1.14
CA PHE A 59 -5.44 -39.04 2.21
C PHE A 59 -3.95 -38.79 2.37
N SER A 60 -3.40 -38.02 1.43
CA SER A 60 -1.96 -37.89 1.22
C SER A 60 -1.57 -36.45 0.88
N SER A 61 -0.27 -36.25 0.69
CA SER A 61 0.28 -35.00 0.13
C SER A 61 0.49 -35.18 -1.38
N PHE A 62 0.05 -34.19 -2.15
CA PHE A 62 0.14 -34.18 -3.60
C PHE A 62 0.92 -32.96 -4.06
N ARG A 63 1.71 -33.11 -5.12
CA ARG A 63 2.30 -32.00 -5.86
C ARG A 63 1.43 -31.69 -7.07
N VAL A 64 1.05 -30.42 -7.21
CA VAL A 64 0.26 -29.95 -8.36
C VAL A 64 1.10 -28.97 -9.17
N HIS A 65 1.36 -29.33 -10.42
CA HIS A 65 2.07 -28.49 -11.37
C HIS A 65 1.03 -27.64 -12.11
N SER A 66 1.18 -26.31 -11.98
CA SER A 66 0.32 -25.34 -12.67
C SER A 66 0.80 -25.10 -14.10
N SER A 67 -0.11 -24.69 -14.97
CA SER A 67 0.21 -24.25 -16.34
C SER A 67 1.18 -23.06 -16.40
N SER A 68 1.32 -22.30 -15.32
CA SER A 68 2.30 -21.22 -15.18
C SER A 68 3.71 -21.67 -14.78
N GLY A 69 3.96 -22.98 -14.66
CA GLY A 69 5.23 -23.55 -14.21
C GLY A 69 5.44 -23.59 -12.70
N ALA A 70 4.52 -23.04 -11.92
CA ALA A 70 4.60 -23.08 -10.45
C ALA A 70 4.13 -24.44 -9.91
N ASN A 71 4.78 -24.90 -8.82
CA ASN A 71 4.48 -26.14 -8.12
C ASN A 71 3.88 -25.83 -6.76
N TYR A 72 2.79 -26.53 -6.43
CA TYR A 72 2.09 -26.36 -5.15
C TYR A 72 1.91 -27.70 -4.47
N THR A 73 2.07 -27.72 -3.15
CA THR A 73 1.78 -28.89 -2.32
C THR A 73 0.34 -28.81 -1.83
N VAL A 74 -0.41 -29.88 -2.02
CA VAL A 74 -1.79 -30.04 -1.57
C VAL A 74 -1.85 -31.20 -0.60
N GLU A 75 -2.44 -31.01 0.57
CA GLU A 75 -2.69 -32.06 1.56
C GLU A 75 -4.18 -32.35 1.62
N ILE A 76 -4.57 -33.60 1.39
CA ILE A 76 -5.96 -34.08 1.45
C ILE A 76 -6.19 -34.79 2.78
N ARG A 77 -7.19 -34.35 3.53
CA ARG A 77 -7.64 -34.89 4.82
C ARG A 77 -9.09 -35.37 4.77
N SER A 78 -9.91 -34.67 3.99
CA SER A 78 -11.31 -34.98 3.79
C SER A 78 -11.71 -34.79 2.34
N LEU A 79 -12.62 -35.64 1.85
CA LEU A 79 -13.23 -35.50 0.53
C LEU A 79 -14.58 -34.75 0.61
N THR A 80 -15.11 -34.55 1.82
CA THR A 80 -16.39 -33.91 2.08
C THR A 80 -16.28 -32.57 2.76
N GLU A 81 -15.37 -32.45 3.72
CA GLU A 81 -15.17 -31.25 4.52
C GLU A 81 -14.06 -30.34 3.94
N LEU A 82 -14.13 -29.04 4.27
CA LEU A 82 -13.15 -28.03 3.81
C LEU A 82 -11.92 -27.97 4.74
N GLU A 83 -11.34 -29.14 5.03
CA GLU A 83 -10.19 -29.33 5.95
C GLU A 83 -8.86 -29.55 5.22
N ASN A 84 -8.86 -29.48 3.90
CA ASN A 84 -7.68 -29.66 3.07
C ASN A 84 -6.81 -28.41 3.04
N SER A 85 -5.54 -28.54 2.69
CA SER A 85 -4.63 -27.40 2.55
C SER A 85 -3.89 -27.38 1.22
N CYS A 86 -3.42 -26.17 0.82
CA CYS A 86 -2.63 -25.97 -0.37
C CYS A 86 -1.64 -24.82 -0.15
N SER A 87 -0.41 -24.97 -0.63
CA SER A 87 0.61 -23.92 -0.53
C SER A 87 0.43 -22.76 -1.54
N CYS A 88 -0.66 -22.71 -2.29
CA CYS A 88 -0.88 -21.65 -3.27
C CYS A 88 -1.39 -20.34 -2.64
N PRO A 89 -1.05 -19.15 -3.22
CA PRO A 89 -1.49 -17.86 -2.69
C PRO A 89 -3.02 -17.70 -2.61
N ASP A 90 -3.77 -18.26 -3.58
CA ASP A 90 -5.25 -18.22 -3.55
C ASP A 90 -5.80 -18.91 -2.30
N PHE A 91 -5.28 -20.09 -1.93
CA PHE A 91 -5.72 -20.81 -0.73
C PHE A 91 -5.42 -20.02 0.55
N HIS A 92 -4.23 -19.45 0.65
CA HIS A 92 -3.81 -18.69 1.85
C HIS A 92 -4.62 -17.43 2.09
N SER A 93 -5.09 -16.79 1.02
CA SER A 93 -5.81 -15.51 1.12
C SER A 93 -7.33 -15.63 1.07
N ASN A 94 -7.91 -16.67 0.42
CA ASN A 94 -9.34 -16.69 0.11
C ASN A 94 -10.24 -17.07 1.29
N GLY A 95 -9.71 -17.80 2.30
CA GLY A 95 -10.46 -18.28 3.48
C GLY A 95 -11.66 -19.18 3.17
N LEU A 96 -11.74 -19.76 1.97
CA LEU A 96 -12.83 -20.64 1.53
C LEU A 96 -12.59 -22.11 1.91
N GLY A 97 -11.40 -22.42 2.46
CA GLY A 97 -11.01 -23.81 2.74
C GLY A 97 -10.72 -24.65 1.48
N THR A 98 -10.76 -24.08 0.29
CA THR A 98 -10.45 -24.75 -0.98
C THR A 98 -9.87 -23.80 -2.02
N CYS A 99 -9.24 -24.37 -3.04
CA CYS A 99 -8.72 -23.67 -4.22
C CYS A 99 -8.77 -24.58 -5.44
N LYS A 100 -8.48 -24.06 -6.63
CA LYS A 100 -8.47 -24.87 -7.85
C LYS A 100 -7.55 -26.10 -7.78
N HIS A 101 -6.44 -26.02 -7.05
CA HIS A 101 -5.49 -27.15 -6.91
C HIS A 101 -6.06 -28.25 -6.02
N ILE A 102 -6.69 -27.90 -4.87
CA ILE A 102 -7.40 -28.86 -4.00
C ILE A 102 -8.52 -29.52 -4.79
N GLU A 103 -9.36 -28.78 -5.49
CA GLU A 103 -10.47 -29.29 -6.27
C GLU A 103 -9.99 -30.22 -7.41
N ALA A 104 -8.82 -29.92 -8.03
CA ALA A 104 -8.22 -30.79 -9.03
C ALA A 104 -7.74 -32.13 -8.44
N VAL A 105 -7.11 -32.10 -7.26
CA VAL A 105 -6.70 -33.32 -6.55
C VAL A 105 -7.92 -34.14 -6.13
N ILE A 106 -8.93 -33.52 -5.49
CA ILE A 106 -10.18 -34.21 -5.09
C ILE A 106 -10.84 -34.88 -6.31
N ARG A 107 -10.93 -34.18 -7.44
CA ARG A 107 -11.49 -34.71 -8.68
C ARG A 107 -10.71 -35.94 -9.18
N ARG A 108 -9.37 -35.94 -9.07
CA ARG A 108 -8.51 -37.08 -9.45
C ARG A 108 -8.71 -38.25 -8.49
N VAL A 109 -8.64 -37.98 -7.19
CA VAL A 109 -8.70 -38.99 -6.13
C VAL A 109 -10.07 -39.70 -6.12
N ARG A 110 -11.17 -38.96 -6.30
CA ARG A 110 -12.53 -39.55 -6.36
C ARG A 110 -12.71 -40.58 -7.48
N ARG A 111 -11.83 -40.60 -8.48
CA ARG A 111 -11.82 -41.62 -9.54
C ARG A 111 -11.09 -42.90 -9.14
N ALA A 112 -10.35 -42.88 -8.03
CA ALA A 112 -9.62 -44.05 -7.56
C ALA A 112 -10.56 -45.00 -6.79
N PRO A 113 -10.49 -46.31 -7.05
CA PRO A 113 -11.37 -47.32 -6.38
C PRO A 113 -11.26 -47.29 -4.87
N ALA A 114 -10.11 -46.96 -4.30
CA ALA A 114 -9.88 -46.86 -2.87
C ALA A 114 -10.67 -45.72 -2.21
N ALA A 115 -10.99 -44.62 -2.93
CA ALA A 115 -11.78 -43.51 -2.38
C ALA A 115 -13.25 -43.84 -2.17
N VAL A 116 -13.77 -44.86 -2.88
CA VAL A 116 -15.18 -45.25 -2.85
C VAL A 116 -15.50 -46.13 -1.63
N ARG A 117 -14.49 -46.75 -0.99
CA ARG A 117 -14.65 -47.73 0.09
C ARG A 117 -14.56 -47.15 1.51
N GLY A 118 -14.21 -45.85 1.65
CA GLY A 118 -14.04 -45.22 2.97
C GLY A 118 -15.14 -44.20 3.30
N ASP A 119 -15.15 -43.75 4.54
CA ASP A 119 -16.04 -42.68 5.04
C ASP A 119 -15.65 -41.25 4.59
N GLY A 120 -14.71 -41.14 3.67
CA GLY A 120 -14.28 -39.88 3.13
C GLY A 120 -13.28 -39.09 4.00
N ARG A 121 -12.76 -39.70 5.08
CA ARG A 121 -11.79 -39.10 6.02
C ARG A 121 -10.51 -39.92 6.14
N SER A 122 -9.42 -39.26 6.60
CA SER A 122 -8.15 -39.90 6.91
C SER A 122 -8.27 -40.90 8.07
N ALA A 123 -7.57 -42.03 7.97
CA ALA A 123 -7.40 -42.97 9.08
C ALA A 123 -6.36 -42.52 10.11
N ARG A 124 -5.74 -41.38 9.93
CA ARG A 124 -4.73 -40.79 10.82
C ARG A 124 -5.33 -39.66 11.66
N VAL A 125 -4.68 -39.35 12.76
CA VAL A 125 -4.89 -38.09 13.49
C VAL A 125 -4.32 -36.97 12.64
N GLU A 126 -5.16 -36.03 12.24
CA GLU A 126 -4.75 -34.87 11.44
C GLU A 126 -4.76 -33.62 12.31
N VAL A 127 -3.61 -33.00 12.48
CA VAL A 127 -3.47 -31.70 13.14
C VAL A 127 -3.10 -30.68 12.07
N PHE A 128 -3.96 -29.71 11.86
CA PHE A 128 -3.87 -28.80 10.72
C PHE A 128 -4.29 -27.37 11.07
N LEU A 129 -4.00 -26.41 10.20
CA LEU A 129 -4.47 -25.03 10.33
C LEU A 129 -5.89 -24.91 9.79
N ARG A 130 -6.85 -24.66 10.69
CA ARG A 130 -8.23 -24.32 10.32
C ARG A 130 -8.27 -22.87 9.87
N ARG A 131 -8.74 -22.63 8.63
CA ARG A 131 -8.84 -21.29 8.03
C ARG A 131 -10.27 -20.77 7.89
N THR A 132 -11.25 -21.56 8.29
CA THR A 132 -12.66 -21.13 8.33
C THR A 132 -12.91 -20.38 9.63
N GLY A 133 -13.24 -19.08 9.53
CA GLY A 133 -13.31 -18.20 10.70
C GLY A 133 -11.94 -17.62 11.08
N GLU A 134 -11.69 -17.47 12.39
CA GLU A 134 -10.35 -17.10 12.88
C GLU A 134 -9.39 -18.28 12.71
N PRO A 135 -8.14 -18.01 12.23
CA PRO A 135 -7.15 -19.06 12.08
C PRO A 135 -6.82 -19.73 13.41
N GLY A 136 -6.95 -21.04 13.48
CA GLY A 136 -6.70 -21.81 14.69
C GLY A 136 -6.29 -23.25 14.39
N VAL A 137 -5.91 -23.98 15.42
CA VAL A 137 -5.53 -25.39 15.27
C VAL A 137 -6.79 -26.23 15.11
N GLY A 138 -6.83 -27.05 14.06
CA GLY A 138 -7.85 -28.05 13.81
C GLY A 138 -7.33 -29.45 14.16
N LEU A 139 -8.21 -30.29 14.67
CA LEU A 139 -7.95 -31.69 15.00
C LEU A 139 -9.03 -32.55 14.35
N THR A 140 -8.61 -33.58 13.61
CA THR A 140 -9.50 -34.64 13.14
C THR A 140 -8.99 -35.98 13.64
N LEU A 141 -9.87 -36.72 14.28
CA LEU A 141 -9.57 -38.03 14.87
C LEU A 141 -10.16 -39.16 14.00
N PRO A 142 -9.43 -40.27 13.79
CA PRO A 142 -9.97 -41.48 13.20
C PRO A 142 -10.97 -42.16 14.17
N ARG A 143 -11.80 -43.07 13.65
CA ARG A 143 -12.79 -43.80 14.48
C ARG A 143 -12.15 -44.66 15.58
N HIS A 144 -10.97 -45.20 15.32
CA HIS A 144 -10.21 -46.03 16.25
C HIS A 144 -8.84 -45.46 16.44
N LEU A 145 -8.45 -45.18 17.68
CA LEU A 145 -7.15 -44.66 18.05
C LEU A 145 -6.44 -45.68 18.94
N HIS A 146 -5.17 -45.92 18.66
CA HIS A 146 -4.33 -46.72 19.55
C HIS A 146 -4.09 -45.94 20.86
N LYS A 147 -4.11 -46.65 22.02
CA LYS A 147 -4.03 -46.04 23.35
C LYS A 147 -2.87 -45.06 23.50
N GLN A 148 -1.67 -45.43 23.07
CA GLN A 148 -0.50 -44.54 23.10
C GLN A 148 -0.66 -43.27 22.29
N THR A 149 -1.31 -43.33 21.12
CA THR A 149 -1.62 -42.15 20.31
C THR A 149 -2.66 -41.27 21.00
N GLN A 150 -3.66 -41.88 21.64
CA GLN A 150 -4.67 -41.16 22.41
C GLN A 150 -4.06 -40.40 23.58
N GLU A 151 -3.11 -40.99 24.31
CA GLU A 151 -2.39 -40.35 25.42
C GLU A 151 -1.58 -39.14 24.96
N VAL A 152 -0.95 -39.22 23.79
CA VAL A 152 -0.24 -38.07 23.18
C VAL A 152 -1.22 -36.97 22.80
N VAL A 153 -2.32 -37.30 22.13
CA VAL A 153 -3.32 -36.30 21.72
C VAL A 153 -3.93 -35.60 22.95
N GLN A 154 -4.30 -36.33 24.00
CA GLN A 154 -4.90 -35.75 25.20
C GLN A 154 -4.00 -34.82 25.99
N ARG A 155 -2.67 -34.94 25.86
CA ARG A 155 -1.74 -33.97 26.46
C ARG A 155 -1.84 -32.58 25.80
N TYR A 156 -2.05 -32.54 24.50
CA TYR A 156 -2.04 -31.29 23.74
C TYR A 156 -3.43 -30.76 23.39
N PHE A 157 -4.46 -31.60 23.48
CA PHE A 157 -5.83 -31.24 23.13
C PHE A 157 -6.80 -31.55 24.26
N GLY A 158 -7.81 -30.72 24.42
CA GLY A 158 -8.94 -30.99 25.29
C GLY A 158 -9.97 -31.94 24.62
N ASP A 159 -10.95 -32.36 25.39
CA ASP A 159 -12.06 -33.22 24.90
C ASP A 159 -12.92 -32.49 23.84
N ASP A 160 -12.89 -31.16 23.85
CA ASP A 160 -13.51 -30.28 22.85
C ASP A 160 -12.70 -30.17 21.54
N GLY A 161 -11.55 -30.84 21.46
CA GLY A 161 -10.64 -30.78 20.32
C GLY A 161 -9.85 -29.46 20.21
N GLN A 162 -9.92 -28.58 21.23
CA GLN A 162 -9.13 -27.37 21.26
C GLN A 162 -7.71 -27.64 21.76
N MET A 163 -6.72 -26.98 21.17
CA MET A 163 -5.34 -27.09 21.61
C MET A 163 -5.14 -26.42 22.98
N ARG A 164 -4.43 -27.09 23.88
CA ARG A 164 -4.05 -26.57 25.19
C ARG A 164 -2.83 -25.67 25.07
N GLY A 165 -2.90 -24.48 25.64
CA GLY A 165 -1.78 -23.51 25.64
C GLY A 165 -1.62 -22.74 24.31
N ASP A 166 -0.50 -22.00 24.21
CA ASP A 166 -0.21 -21.23 23.01
C ASP A 166 0.28 -22.15 21.87
N PRO A 167 -0.36 -22.13 20.70
CA PRO A 167 0.08 -22.89 19.53
C PRO A 167 1.53 -22.62 19.13
N ALA A 168 2.09 -21.44 19.44
CA ALA A 168 3.48 -21.10 19.15
C ALA A 168 4.48 -21.99 19.92
N GLU A 169 4.09 -22.47 21.09
CA GLU A 169 4.91 -23.36 21.96
C GLU A 169 4.47 -24.82 21.82
N ALA A 170 3.15 -25.05 21.84
CA ALA A 170 2.57 -26.39 21.87
C ALA A 170 2.84 -27.20 20.58
N ILE A 171 2.79 -26.55 19.39
CA ILE A 171 3.04 -27.26 18.12
C ILE A 171 4.49 -27.72 17.97
N PRO A 172 5.52 -26.87 18.24
CA PRO A 172 6.90 -27.34 18.28
C PRO A 172 7.17 -28.42 19.33
N ALA A 173 6.51 -28.36 20.50
CA ALA A 173 6.62 -29.39 21.53
C ALA A 173 6.03 -30.73 21.06
N LEU A 174 4.79 -30.71 20.52
CA LEU A 174 4.16 -31.88 19.92
C LEU A 174 5.03 -32.48 18.80
N ARG A 175 5.62 -31.64 17.95
CA ARG A 175 6.51 -32.11 16.87
C ARG A 175 7.72 -32.86 17.43
N ARG A 176 8.41 -32.30 18.44
CA ARG A 176 9.55 -32.94 19.09
C ARG A 176 9.18 -34.26 19.75
N GLU A 177 8.00 -34.32 20.39
CA GLU A 177 7.53 -35.55 21.00
C GLU A 177 7.22 -36.62 19.93
N LEU A 178 6.60 -36.26 18.81
CA LEU A 178 6.37 -37.21 17.72
C LEU A 178 7.64 -37.70 17.04
N ASP A 179 8.68 -36.87 16.96
CA ASP A 179 9.98 -37.25 16.41
C ASP A 179 10.71 -38.28 17.31
N GLN A 180 10.39 -38.34 18.62
CA GLN A 180 10.92 -39.27 19.61
C GLN A 180 9.95 -40.44 19.91
N ALA A 181 8.72 -40.40 19.41
CA ALA A 181 7.70 -41.39 19.71
C ALA A 181 7.92 -42.72 18.96
N PRO A 182 7.34 -43.82 19.48
CA PRO A 182 7.31 -45.07 18.74
C PRO A 182 6.77 -44.91 17.32
N VAL A 183 7.31 -45.72 16.38
CA VAL A 183 6.96 -45.62 14.96
C VAL A 183 5.42 -45.69 14.70
N VAL A 184 4.72 -46.45 15.55
CA VAL A 184 3.24 -46.57 15.45
C VAL A 184 2.58 -45.23 15.70
N VAL A 185 3.00 -44.49 16.75
CA VAL A 185 2.44 -43.15 17.08
C VAL A 185 2.87 -42.13 16.02
N ALA A 186 4.16 -42.09 15.67
CA ALA A 186 4.70 -41.13 14.70
C ALA A 186 4.05 -41.26 13.31
N ARG A 187 3.66 -42.49 12.89
CA ARG A 187 2.95 -42.71 11.61
C ARG A 187 1.45 -42.43 11.69
N THR A 188 0.87 -42.48 12.88
CA THR A 188 -0.58 -42.27 13.08
C THR A 188 -0.93 -40.80 13.19
N VAL A 189 -0.01 -39.92 13.62
CA VAL A 189 -0.26 -38.48 13.77
C VAL A 189 0.45 -37.72 12.65
N ARG A 190 -0.31 -36.92 11.89
CA ARG A 190 0.22 -36.05 10.85
C ARG A 190 0.03 -34.57 11.22
N LEU A 191 1.14 -33.84 11.28
CA LEU A 191 1.15 -32.38 11.42
C LEU A 191 1.24 -31.75 10.03
N SER A 192 0.32 -30.84 9.69
CA SER A 192 0.38 -30.18 8.40
C SER A 192 1.55 -29.20 8.31
N GLY A 193 2.20 -29.16 7.13
CA GLY A 193 3.29 -28.22 6.88
C GLY A 193 2.86 -26.76 7.05
N GLU A 194 1.63 -26.46 6.71
CA GLU A 194 1.02 -25.13 6.88
C GLU A 194 0.88 -24.74 8.35
N LEU A 195 0.45 -25.66 9.21
CA LEU A 195 0.34 -25.42 10.65
C LEU A 195 1.72 -25.16 11.28
N LEU A 196 2.72 -25.94 10.89
CA LEU A 196 4.09 -25.73 11.36
C LEU A 196 4.62 -24.36 10.98
N ALA A 197 4.39 -23.92 9.75
CA ALA A 197 4.78 -22.59 9.28
C ALA A 197 4.05 -21.48 10.06
N TRP A 198 2.75 -21.61 10.26
CA TRP A 198 1.92 -20.64 10.99
C TRP A 198 2.33 -20.55 12.47
N SER A 199 2.57 -21.68 13.14
CA SER A 199 3.04 -21.72 14.52
C SER A 199 4.41 -21.04 14.65
N ALA A 200 5.33 -21.32 13.73
CA ALA A 200 6.63 -20.68 13.70
C ALA A 200 6.52 -19.14 13.46
N ASP A 201 5.58 -18.69 12.62
CA ASP A 201 5.31 -17.25 12.42
C ASP A 201 4.80 -16.59 13.70
N ARG A 202 3.87 -17.22 14.41
CA ARG A 202 3.40 -16.72 15.72
C ARG A 202 4.53 -16.64 16.73
N GLY A 203 5.36 -17.68 16.83
CA GLY A 203 6.53 -17.67 17.71
C GLY A 203 7.50 -16.53 17.37
N ARG A 204 7.76 -16.30 16.07
CA ARG A 204 8.57 -15.15 15.63
C ARG A 204 7.94 -13.82 15.99
N GLN A 205 6.63 -13.69 15.88
CA GLN A 205 5.91 -12.46 16.24
C GLN A 205 6.02 -12.20 17.74
N SER A 206 5.73 -13.21 18.59
CA SER A 206 5.85 -13.10 20.06
C SER A 206 7.30 -12.77 20.49
N ALA A 207 8.29 -13.41 19.87
CA ALA A 207 9.70 -13.12 20.13
C ALA A 207 10.07 -11.67 19.76
N ARG A 208 9.56 -11.14 18.64
CA ARG A 208 9.79 -9.74 18.25
C ARG A 208 9.12 -8.75 19.19
N GLU A 209 7.94 -9.06 19.69
CA GLU A 209 7.24 -8.21 20.66
C GLU A 209 7.99 -8.18 21.99
N ALA A 210 8.49 -9.32 22.46
CA ALA A 210 9.35 -9.43 23.64
C ALA A 210 10.67 -8.66 23.44
N GLU A 211 11.32 -8.82 22.28
CA GLU A 211 12.55 -8.11 21.94
C GLU A 211 12.34 -6.60 21.87
N ARG A 212 11.22 -6.14 21.28
CA ARG A 212 10.85 -4.72 21.28
C ARG A 212 10.68 -4.20 22.70
N ALA A 213 9.99 -4.93 23.57
CA ALA A 213 9.81 -4.56 24.97
C ALA A 213 11.15 -4.45 25.70
N ALA A 214 12.03 -5.46 25.56
CA ALA A 214 13.37 -5.43 26.13
C ALA A 214 14.21 -4.26 25.60
N PHE A 215 14.15 -3.98 24.28
CA PHE A 215 14.85 -2.85 23.67
C PHE A 215 14.39 -1.50 24.26
N VAL A 216 13.10 -1.33 24.46
CA VAL A 216 12.53 -0.10 25.08
C VAL A 216 12.98 0.03 26.54
N ASP A 217 13.01 -1.06 27.29
CA ASP A 217 13.45 -1.05 28.68
C ASP A 217 14.95 -0.75 28.79
N ASP A 218 15.77 -1.30 27.90
CA ASP A 218 17.20 -1.00 27.83
C ASP A 218 17.47 0.48 27.52
N LEU A 219 16.69 1.07 26.59
CA LEU A 219 16.75 2.52 26.31
C LEU A 219 16.40 3.34 27.55
N ARG A 220 15.34 2.96 28.29
CA ARG A 220 14.92 3.67 29.51
C ARG A 220 15.96 3.59 30.63
N ARG A 221 16.66 2.48 30.73
CA ARG A 221 17.75 2.28 31.71
C ARG A 221 19.06 2.92 31.27
N GLY A 222 19.16 3.42 30.04
CA GLY A 222 20.40 3.97 29.49
C GLY A 222 21.47 2.91 29.17
N THR A 223 21.11 1.62 29.21
CA THR A 223 22.03 0.50 28.87
C THR A 223 22.16 0.32 27.35
N ARG A 224 21.30 0.98 26.57
CA ARG A 224 21.33 0.97 25.12
C ARG A 224 21.16 2.38 24.57
N THR A 225 21.82 2.66 23.45
CA THR A 225 21.69 3.92 22.73
C THR A 225 20.62 3.83 21.64
N PRO A 226 19.95 4.94 21.29
CA PRO A 226 19.15 5.05 20.06
C PRO A 226 19.96 4.68 18.81
N PRO A 227 19.33 4.48 17.63
CA PRO A 227 20.04 4.26 16.38
C PRO A 227 21.14 5.30 16.17
N ASN A 228 22.30 4.87 15.66
CA ASN A 228 23.42 5.78 15.39
C ASN A 228 23.11 6.70 14.22
N LEU A 229 22.60 7.87 14.52
CA LEU A 229 22.23 8.92 13.59
C LEU A 229 23.10 10.18 13.82
N LYS A 230 23.29 10.98 12.77
CA LYS A 230 23.99 12.28 12.87
C LYS A 230 23.22 13.30 13.72
N ASN A 231 21.90 13.21 13.74
CA ASN A 231 21.02 14.09 14.49
C ASN A 231 20.00 13.26 15.28
N ASP A 232 19.67 13.71 16.46
CA ASP A 232 18.69 13.06 17.32
C ASP A 232 17.28 13.12 16.71
N VAL A 233 16.48 12.12 17.04
CA VAL A 233 15.06 12.06 16.72
C VAL A 233 14.23 12.41 17.94
N TYR A 234 13.08 13.01 17.72
CA TYR A 234 12.13 13.27 18.81
C TYR A 234 11.61 11.96 19.43
N PRO A 235 11.18 11.98 20.71
CA PRO A 235 10.66 10.77 21.36
C PRO A 235 9.53 10.11 20.60
N TYR A 236 8.57 10.88 20.06
CA TYR A 236 7.50 10.33 19.23
C TYR A 236 8.03 9.72 17.93
N GLN A 237 9.10 10.28 17.34
CA GLN A 237 9.72 9.69 16.14
C GLN A 237 10.38 8.35 16.46
N LEU A 238 11.02 8.23 17.63
CA LEU A 238 11.59 6.98 18.09
C LEU A 238 10.53 5.88 18.21
N ASP A 239 9.31 6.19 18.70
CA ASP A 239 8.20 5.23 18.71
C ASP A 239 7.85 4.74 17.29
N GLY A 240 7.89 5.63 16.30
CA GLY A 240 7.67 5.27 14.90
C GLY A 240 8.80 4.42 14.33
N VAL A 241 10.05 4.71 14.68
CA VAL A 241 11.23 3.88 14.33
C VAL A 241 11.05 2.46 14.87
N LEU A 242 10.68 2.32 16.14
CA LEU A 242 10.44 1.03 16.77
C LEU A 242 9.24 0.29 16.16
N HIS A 243 8.17 1.02 15.82
CA HIS A 243 7.03 0.44 15.12
C HIS A 243 7.45 -0.17 13.76
N LEU A 244 8.19 0.58 12.94
CA LEU A 244 8.66 0.11 11.65
C LEU A 244 9.63 -1.07 11.80
N ALA A 245 10.64 -0.96 12.65
CA ALA A 245 11.71 -1.95 12.76
C ALA A 245 11.22 -3.31 13.32
N PHE A 246 10.36 -3.31 14.35
CA PHE A 246 9.94 -4.55 15.00
C PHE A 246 8.66 -5.16 14.42
N ARG A 247 7.89 -4.41 13.62
CA ARG A 247 6.72 -4.98 12.88
C ARG A 247 7.09 -5.61 11.55
N GLU A 248 8.30 -5.36 11.03
CA GLU A 248 8.79 -5.81 9.73
C GLU A 248 7.99 -5.23 8.55
N ARG A 249 6.66 -5.29 8.58
CA ARG A 249 5.77 -4.75 7.55
C ARG A 249 4.73 -3.85 8.21
N ALA A 250 4.86 -2.54 8.01
CA ALA A 250 4.11 -1.55 8.76
C ALA A 250 3.73 -0.33 7.91
N LEU A 251 2.64 0.32 8.33
CA LEU A 251 2.13 1.58 7.78
C LEU A 251 2.34 2.69 8.82
N LEU A 252 3.13 3.68 8.46
CA LEU A 252 3.31 4.91 9.20
C LEU A 252 2.46 6.01 8.55
N ALA A 253 1.40 6.40 9.23
CA ALA A 253 0.37 7.30 8.72
C ALA A 253 0.27 8.61 9.52
N ASP A 254 1.39 9.05 10.07
CA ASP A 254 1.51 10.32 10.79
C ASP A 254 1.12 11.51 9.91
N ASP A 255 0.60 12.55 10.50
CA ASP A 255 0.28 13.81 9.82
C ASP A 255 1.50 14.36 9.05
N MET A 256 1.25 15.18 8.04
CA MET A 256 2.32 15.80 7.24
C MET A 256 3.22 16.67 8.11
N GLY A 257 4.55 16.56 7.92
CA GLY A 257 5.54 17.33 8.67
C GLY A 257 5.97 16.71 10.00
N LEU A 258 5.53 15.50 10.35
CA LEU A 258 5.99 14.76 11.54
C LEU A 258 7.25 13.92 11.30
N GLY A 259 7.93 14.12 10.18
CA GLY A 259 9.21 13.49 9.88
C GLY A 259 9.14 11.99 9.59
N LYS A 260 8.11 11.53 8.86
CA LYS A 260 7.98 10.11 8.44
C LYS A 260 9.22 9.59 7.71
N THR A 261 9.81 10.41 6.84
CA THR A 261 11.04 10.09 6.10
C THR A 261 12.20 9.81 7.05
N VAL A 262 12.39 10.67 8.04
CA VAL A 262 13.43 10.51 9.07
C VAL A 262 13.20 9.25 9.90
N GLN A 263 11.96 8.98 10.30
CA GLN A 263 11.60 7.75 11.03
C GLN A 263 11.92 6.49 10.22
N ALA A 264 11.64 6.50 8.91
CA ALA A 264 11.95 5.37 8.02
C ALA A 264 13.47 5.18 7.83
N ILE A 265 14.23 6.26 7.67
CA ILE A 265 15.70 6.22 7.59
C ILE A 265 16.28 5.64 8.89
N ALA A 266 15.86 6.17 10.04
CA ALA A 266 16.30 5.73 11.35
C ALA A 266 15.94 4.25 11.61
N ALA A 267 14.77 3.79 11.17
CA ALA A 267 14.39 2.36 11.25
C ALA A 267 15.29 1.46 10.40
N CYS A 268 15.73 1.92 9.22
CA CYS A 268 16.69 1.18 8.39
C CYS A 268 18.07 1.13 9.05
N VAL A 269 18.54 2.21 9.65
CA VAL A 269 19.80 2.23 10.40
C VAL A 269 19.72 1.25 11.57
N LEU A 270 18.65 1.32 12.37
CA LEU A 270 18.42 0.39 13.49
C LEU A 270 18.40 -1.08 13.02
N LEU A 271 17.71 -1.38 11.92
CA LEU A 271 17.67 -2.73 11.37
C LEU A 271 19.04 -3.18 10.83
N SER A 272 19.86 -2.28 10.31
CA SER A 272 21.23 -2.60 9.92
C SER A 272 22.07 -3.02 11.13
N GLU A 273 21.90 -2.34 12.26
CA GLU A 273 22.59 -2.65 13.51
C GLU A 273 22.09 -3.95 14.16
N LEU A 274 20.76 -4.18 14.16
CA LEU A 274 20.16 -5.33 14.82
C LEU A 274 20.13 -6.60 13.96
N ARG A 275 20.00 -6.45 12.65
CA ARG A 275 19.70 -7.55 11.70
C ARG A 275 20.67 -7.65 10.53
N GLY A 276 21.61 -6.72 10.41
CA GLY A 276 22.58 -6.70 9.32
C GLY A 276 21.98 -6.44 7.94
N ILE A 277 20.83 -5.73 7.85
CA ILE A 277 20.30 -5.37 6.53
C ILE A 277 21.29 -4.47 5.78
N ALA A 278 21.36 -4.64 4.47
CA ALA A 278 22.34 -3.97 3.63
C ALA A 278 21.73 -3.26 2.42
N ARG A 279 20.50 -3.59 2.02
CA ARG A 279 19.88 -3.11 0.77
C ARG A 279 18.48 -2.60 1.02
N VAL A 280 18.32 -1.28 0.91
CA VAL A 280 17.05 -0.58 1.09
C VAL A 280 16.62 0.01 -0.24
N LEU A 281 15.42 -0.36 -0.71
CA LEU A 281 14.78 0.24 -1.87
C LEU A 281 13.79 1.31 -1.40
N VAL A 282 14.00 2.54 -1.82
CA VAL A 282 13.07 3.66 -1.61
C VAL A 282 12.31 3.93 -2.90
N VAL A 283 10.99 3.81 -2.86
CA VAL A 283 10.08 4.14 -3.97
C VAL A 283 9.29 5.39 -3.58
N CYS A 284 9.58 6.50 -4.24
CA CYS A 284 8.96 7.79 -3.93
C CYS A 284 8.47 8.51 -5.21
N PRO A 285 7.62 9.55 -5.11
CA PRO A 285 7.35 10.47 -6.21
C PRO A 285 8.64 11.10 -6.75
N VAL A 286 8.66 11.40 -8.05
CA VAL A 286 9.84 12.03 -8.68
C VAL A 286 10.26 13.33 -7.96
N SER A 287 9.27 14.12 -7.51
CA SER A 287 9.50 15.39 -6.80
C SER A 287 10.14 15.24 -5.43
N LEU A 288 10.06 14.08 -4.80
CA LEU A 288 10.59 13.82 -3.46
C LEU A 288 11.97 13.15 -3.48
N LYS A 289 12.53 12.81 -4.65
CA LYS A 289 13.84 12.15 -4.71
C LYS A 289 14.95 12.98 -4.06
N THR A 290 15.01 14.28 -4.37
CA THR A 290 15.99 15.19 -3.79
C THR A 290 15.79 15.35 -2.28
N GLU A 291 14.55 15.42 -1.81
CA GLU A 291 14.26 15.46 -0.39
C GLU A 291 14.77 14.20 0.33
N TRP A 292 14.59 13.01 -0.27
CA TRP A 292 15.16 11.77 0.27
C TRP A 292 16.68 11.79 0.32
N GLU A 293 17.37 12.30 -0.73
CA GLU A 293 18.82 12.49 -0.76
C GLU A 293 19.28 13.38 0.41
N GLU A 294 18.68 14.57 0.54
CA GLU A 294 19.00 15.54 1.59
C GLU A 294 18.75 14.96 3.01
N GLN A 295 17.66 14.23 3.21
CA GLN A 295 17.36 13.62 4.51
C GLN A 295 18.32 12.47 4.84
N ILE A 296 18.71 11.64 3.87
CA ILE A 296 19.70 10.58 4.09
C ILE A 296 21.04 11.20 4.47
N GLU A 297 21.53 12.21 3.74
CA GLU A 297 22.78 12.90 4.05
C GLU A 297 22.78 13.58 5.42
N ARG A 298 21.63 14.14 5.79
CA ARG A 298 21.45 14.86 7.04
C ARG A 298 21.45 13.93 8.27
N PHE A 299 20.85 12.74 8.16
CA PHE A 299 20.62 11.88 9.31
C PHE A 299 21.55 10.65 9.39
N THR A 300 22.19 10.24 8.30
CA THR A 300 23.06 9.06 8.27
C THR A 300 24.29 9.23 7.39
N GLU A 301 25.31 8.40 7.62
CA GLU A 301 26.48 8.28 6.73
C GLU A 301 26.32 7.14 5.72
N ARG A 302 25.19 6.46 5.71
CA ARG A 302 24.97 5.34 4.81
C ARG A 302 24.93 5.80 3.36
N PRO A 303 25.66 5.11 2.45
CA PRO A 303 25.69 5.51 1.05
C PRO A 303 24.33 5.33 0.36
N PHE A 304 24.01 6.21 -0.56
CA PHE A 304 22.81 6.14 -1.36
C PHE A 304 23.08 6.38 -2.84
N ARG A 305 22.14 5.98 -3.67
CA ARG A 305 22.12 6.26 -5.11
C ARG A 305 20.71 6.48 -5.59
N THR A 306 20.50 7.60 -6.27
CA THR A 306 19.25 7.86 -6.98
C THR A 306 19.37 7.36 -8.41
N VAL A 307 18.44 6.49 -8.78
CA VAL A 307 18.44 5.83 -10.08
C VAL A 307 17.78 6.70 -11.14
N TYR A 308 18.52 6.95 -12.23
CA TYR A 308 18.08 7.72 -13.40
C TYR A 308 18.46 7.03 -14.71
N GLY A 309 17.95 7.54 -15.82
CA GLY A 309 18.42 7.22 -17.16
C GLY A 309 17.80 6.01 -17.82
N SER A 310 18.53 5.45 -18.79
CA SER A 310 18.10 4.32 -19.62
C SER A 310 18.01 3.00 -18.84
N LYS A 311 17.35 1.99 -19.42
CA LYS A 311 17.25 0.69 -18.77
C LYS A 311 18.62 0.08 -18.43
N PRO A 312 19.64 0.05 -19.31
CA PRO A 312 20.95 -0.47 -18.95
C PRO A 312 21.60 0.25 -17.76
N ALA A 313 21.50 1.58 -17.70
CA ALA A 313 22.04 2.35 -16.58
C ALA A 313 21.34 2.01 -15.25
N ARG A 314 20.02 1.78 -15.28
CA ARG A 314 19.28 1.36 -14.09
C ARG A 314 19.65 -0.05 -13.65
N LEU A 315 19.83 -0.97 -14.59
CA LEU A 315 20.24 -2.34 -14.28
C LEU A 315 21.61 -2.38 -13.62
N ALA A 316 22.57 -1.62 -14.11
CA ALA A 316 23.90 -1.48 -13.50
C ALA A 316 23.80 -0.94 -12.06
N ALA A 317 22.88 0.00 -11.80
CA ALA A 317 22.64 0.50 -10.46
C ALA A 317 22.06 -0.55 -9.50
N TYR A 318 21.29 -1.52 -10.01
CA TYR A 318 20.73 -2.62 -9.21
C TYR A 318 21.73 -3.76 -8.94
N GLU A 319 22.76 -3.91 -9.77
CA GLU A 319 23.79 -4.97 -9.60
C GLU A 319 24.77 -4.65 -8.47
N GLN A 320 25.10 -3.37 -8.28
CA GLN A 320 25.98 -2.90 -7.21
C GLN A 320 25.27 -1.81 -6.40
N PRO A 321 24.25 -2.17 -5.63
CA PRO A 321 23.48 -1.21 -4.88
C PRO A 321 24.26 -0.70 -3.67
N PRO A 322 24.21 0.61 -3.37
CA PRO A 322 24.57 1.14 -2.07
C PRO A 322 23.51 0.75 -1.03
N PHE A 323 23.66 1.24 0.20
CA PHE A 323 22.69 0.94 1.26
C PHE A 323 21.28 1.43 0.89
N PHE A 324 21.12 2.67 0.40
CA PHE A 324 19.84 3.17 -0.11
C PHE A 324 19.84 3.28 -1.64
N THR A 325 18.86 2.68 -2.28
CA THR A 325 18.60 2.83 -3.72
C THR A 325 17.24 3.52 -3.91
N ILE A 326 17.25 4.73 -4.49
CA ILE A 326 16.07 5.58 -4.63
C ILE A 326 15.56 5.50 -6.07
N VAL A 327 14.30 5.10 -6.25
CA VAL A 327 13.61 5.01 -7.55
C VAL A 327 12.26 5.72 -7.48
N ASN A 328 11.70 6.08 -8.65
CA ASN A 328 10.31 6.53 -8.67
C ASN A 328 9.34 5.37 -8.96
N TYR A 329 8.05 5.62 -8.75
CA TYR A 329 6.98 4.65 -8.95
C TYR A 329 6.98 4.06 -10.37
N GLU A 330 7.18 4.88 -11.39
CA GLU A 330 7.17 4.48 -12.79
C GLU A 330 8.39 3.58 -13.13
N GLN A 331 9.54 3.86 -12.54
CA GLN A 331 10.74 3.00 -12.65
C GLN A 331 10.50 1.67 -11.94
N ALA A 332 10.04 1.70 -10.68
CA ALA A 332 9.75 0.49 -9.92
C ALA A 332 8.76 -0.43 -10.63
N VAL A 333 7.68 0.12 -11.24
CA VAL A 333 6.69 -0.65 -12.01
C VAL A 333 7.31 -1.33 -13.23
N ARG A 334 8.25 -0.67 -13.92
CA ARG A 334 8.91 -1.24 -15.11
C ARG A 334 9.94 -2.30 -14.76
N ASP A 335 10.61 -2.13 -13.63
CA ASP A 335 11.81 -2.86 -13.25
C ASP A 335 11.57 -3.89 -12.13
N VAL A 336 10.31 -4.24 -11.79
CA VAL A 336 9.97 -5.18 -10.69
C VAL A 336 10.77 -6.48 -10.76
N ALA A 337 10.91 -7.08 -11.94
CA ALA A 337 11.64 -8.35 -12.11
C ALA A 337 13.14 -8.16 -11.86
N ASP A 338 13.70 -7.05 -12.35
CA ASP A 338 15.11 -6.72 -12.20
C ASP A 338 15.43 -6.33 -10.73
N ILE A 339 14.54 -5.61 -10.07
CA ILE A 339 14.65 -5.29 -8.65
C ILE A 339 14.65 -6.57 -7.81
N ASN A 340 13.70 -7.47 -8.03
CA ASN A 340 13.66 -8.75 -7.31
C ASN A 340 14.84 -9.66 -7.64
N GLY A 341 15.32 -9.65 -8.89
CA GLY A 341 16.36 -10.58 -9.38
C GLY A 341 17.80 -10.08 -9.26
N ARG A 342 18.04 -8.77 -9.08
CA ARG A 342 19.39 -8.18 -9.01
C ARG A 342 19.63 -7.41 -7.73
N LEU A 343 18.72 -6.50 -7.35
CA LEU A 343 18.83 -5.71 -6.14
C LEU A 343 18.60 -6.56 -4.88
N HIS A 344 17.59 -7.46 -4.90
CA HIS A 344 17.16 -8.26 -3.74
C HIS A 344 17.03 -7.40 -2.47
N PRO A 345 16.11 -6.44 -2.42
CA PRO A 345 16.03 -5.51 -1.30
C PRO A 345 15.64 -6.23 0.00
N ASP A 346 16.35 -5.91 1.08
CA ASP A 346 15.99 -6.37 2.43
C ASP A 346 14.77 -5.60 2.95
N VAL A 347 14.74 -4.29 2.63
CA VAL A 347 13.67 -3.35 2.99
C VAL A 347 13.13 -2.65 1.75
N ILE A 348 11.81 -2.53 1.65
CA ILE A 348 11.14 -1.69 0.67
C ILE A 348 10.40 -0.58 1.41
N ILE A 349 10.66 0.66 1.05
CA ILE A 349 9.93 1.84 1.52
C ILE A 349 9.08 2.36 0.36
N LEU A 350 7.76 2.47 0.57
CA LEU A 350 6.87 3.19 -0.37
C LEU A 350 6.45 4.51 0.28
N ASP A 351 6.99 5.59 -0.23
CA ASP A 351 6.60 6.93 0.23
C ASP A 351 5.43 7.47 -0.60
N GLU A 352 4.53 8.22 0.03
CA GLU A 352 3.24 8.61 -0.50
C GLU A 352 2.44 7.37 -0.99
N ALA A 353 2.28 6.38 -0.08
CA ALA A 353 1.68 5.09 -0.38
C ALA A 353 0.25 5.15 -0.92
N GLN A 354 -0.45 6.31 -0.82
CA GLN A 354 -1.74 6.51 -1.50
C GLN A 354 -1.66 6.36 -3.02
N ARG A 355 -0.47 6.34 -3.61
CA ARG A 355 -0.29 6.02 -5.03
C ARG A 355 -0.69 4.59 -5.40
N ILE A 356 -0.72 3.69 -4.44
CA ILE A 356 -1.19 2.30 -4.62
C ILE A 356 -2.59 2.06 -4.04
N LYS A 357 -3.33 3.10 -3.65
CA LYS A 357 -4.65 3.00 -3.04
C LYS A 357 -5.69 2.31 -3.92
N ASN A 358 -5.56 2.40 -5.21
CA ASN A 358 -6.46 1.72 -6.14
C ASN A 358 -5.87 0.36 -6.54
N TRP A 359 -6.43 -0.71 -5.98
CA TRP A 359 -6.00 -2.10 -6.17
C TRP A 359 -5.97 -2.55 -7.65
N ASN A 360 -6.81 -1.96 -8.51
CA ASN A 360 -6.96 -2.36 -9.91
C ASN A 360 -5.96 -1.69 -10.86
N THR A 361 -5.16 -0.74 -10.40
CA THR A 361 -4.16 -0.08 -11.25
C THR A 361 -2.97 -0.98 -11.57
N ARG A 362 -2.36 -0.73 -12.73
CA ARG A 362 -1.10 -1.39 -13.10
C ARG A 362 -0.02 -1.15 -12.05
N THR A 363 0.05 0.06 -11.51
CA THR A 363 1.02 0.44 -10.47
C THR A 363 0.85 -0.42 -9.23
N ALA A 364 -0.35 -0.48 -8.64
CA ALA A 364 -0.60 -1.28 -7.45
C ALA A 364 -0.29 -2.77 -7.68
N ARG A 365 -0.80 -3.35 -8.80
CA ARG A 365 -0.55 -4.76 -9.13
C ARG A 365 0.92 -5.09 -9.37
N SER A 366 1.68 -4.18 -9.98
CA SER A 366 3.11 -4.40 -10.22
C SER A 366 3.91 -4.30 -8.93
N LEU A 367 3.68 -3.26 -8.12
CA LEU A 367 4.42 -3.07 -6.87
C LEU A 367 4.14 -4.17 -5.85
N LYS A 368 2.92 -4.74 -5.80
CA LYS A 368 2.59 -5.91 -4.96
C LYS A 368 3.39 -7.18 -5.31
N ARG A 369 4.13 -7.18 -6.42
CA ARG A 369 5.05 -8.25 -6.81
C ARG A 369 6.48 -8.03 -6.31
N LEU A 370 6.79 -6.87 -5.74
CA LEU A 370 8.07 -6.64 -5.09
C LEU A 370 8.18 -7.54 -3.86
N ALA A 371 9.34 -8.16 -3.70
CA ALA A 371 9.62 -9.09 -2.62
C ALA A 371 10.67 -8.50 -1.67
N SER A 372 10.35 -8.46 -0.38
CA SER A 372 11.28 -8.10 0.68
C SER A 372 10.76 -8.65 2.01
N ARG A 373 11.67 -8.83 2.96
CA ARG A 373 11.28 -9.17 4.33
C ARG A 373 10.60 -7.98 5.01
N TYR A 374 11.21 -6.80 4.91
CA TYR A 374 10.70 -5.58 5.54
C TYR A 374 10.00 -4.69 4.51
N ALA A 375 8.87 -4.10 4.89
CA ALA A 375 8.15 -3.15 4.03
C ALA A 375 7.55 -2.02 4.86
N PHE A 376 7.95 -0.79 4.57
CA PHE A 376 7.47 0.41 5.23
C PHE A 376 6.66 1.25 4.24
N LEU A 377 5.41 1.49 4.58
CA LEU A 377 4.55 2.37 3.83
C LEU A 377 4.40 3.68 4.59
N LEU A 378 4.68 4.79 3.91
CA LEU A 378 4.57 6.12 4.48
C LEU A 378 3.46 6.88 3.76
N THR A 379 2.56 7.50 4.52
CA THR A 379 1.50 8.34 3.95
C THR A 379 1.09 9.43 4.93
N GLY A 380 0.85 10.63 4.44
CA GLY A 380 0.31 11.74 5.25
C GLY A 380 -1.22 11.83 5.20
N THR A 381 -1.84 11.16 4.26
CA THR A 381 -3.29 11.20 4.01
C THR A 381 -3.87 9.79 3.90
N PRO A 382 -3.94 9.03 5.01
CA PRO A 382 -4.57 7.75 4.97
C PRO A 382 -6.09 7.89 5.05
N LEU A 383 -6.85 7.43 4.11
CA LEU A 383 -8.29 7.16 4.26
C LEU A 383 -9.22 8.38 4.24
N GLU A 384 -9.13 9.24 3.23
CA GLU A 384 -10.06 10.39 3.19
C GLU A 384 -11.42 10.05 2.58
N ASN A 385 -11.51 9.07 1.66
CA ASN A 385 -12.74 8.93 0.87
C ASN A 385 -13.36 7.54 0.82
N ARG A 386 -12.59 6.45 0.86
CA ARG A 386 -13.12 5.09 0.67
C ARG A 386 -12.29 4.04 1.40
N ILE A 387 -12.96 3.06 2.00
CA ILE A 387 -12.30 1.93 2.67
C ILE A 387 -11.54 1.01 1.69
N ASP A 388 -11.87 1.02 0.39
CA ASP A 388 -11.10 0.30 -0.65
C ASP A 388 -9.64 0.76 -0.73
N GLU A 389 -9.38 2.03 -0.40
CA GLU A 389 -8.03 2.60 -0.44
C GLU A 389 -7.13 1.93 0.60
N ILE A 390 -7.68 1.68 1.80
CA ILE A 390 -6.93 0.95 2.82
C ILE A 390 -6.78 -0.52 2.47
N TYR A 391 -7.78 -1.15 1.84
CA TYR A 391 -7.68 -2.52 1.37
C TYR A 391 -6.42 -2.71 0.53
N SER A 392 -6.23 -1.86 -0.49
CA SER A 392 -5.09 -1.98 -1.40
C SER A 392 -3.73 -1.74 -0.73
N ILE A 393 -3.68 -0.83 0.25
CA ILE A 393 -2.46 -0.51 1.01
C ILE A 393 -2.11 -1.68 1.94
N ILE A 394 -3.08 -2.18 2.69
CA ILE A 394 -2.88 -3.30 3.62
C ILE A 394 -2.58 -4.60 2.86
N GLU A 395 -3.21 -4.85 1.70
CA GLU A 395 -2.90 -6.02 0.86
C GLU A 395 -1.42 -6.06 0.43
N PHE A 396 -0.75 -4.91 0.28
CA PHE A 396 0.70 -4.86 0.05
C PHE A 396 1.49 -5.32 1.28
N LEU A 397 1.06 -4.94 2.48
CA LEU A 397 1.72 -5.33 3.74
C LEU A 397 1.43 -6.78 4.09
N ASP A 398 0.16 -7.14 4.17
CA ASP A 398 -0.29 -8.50 4.48
C ASP A 398 -1.62 -8.81 3.79
N PRO A 399 -1.61 -9.64 2.74
CA PRO A 399 -2.83 -10.05 2.03
C PRO A 399 -3.82 -10.84 2.89
N GLN A 400 -3.40 -11.39 4.03
CA GLN A 400 -4.24 -12.25 4.86
C GLN A 400 -5.16 -11.45 5.79
N VAL A 401 -4.84 -10.19 6.10
CA VAL A 401 -5.61 -9.33 7.02
C VAL A 401 -7.07 -9.18 6.59
N PHE A 402 -7.28 -8.94 5.31
CA PHE A 402 -8.62 -8.76 4.75
C PHE A 402 -9.06 -9.90 3.84
N GLY A 403 -8.14 -10.76 3.44
CA GLY A 403 -8.41 -11.77 2.42
C GLY A 403 -8.72 -11.16 1.05
N PRO A 404 -9.44 -11.88 0.17
CA PRO A 404 -9.76 -11.41 -1.16
C PRO A 404 -10.83 -10.31 -1.14
N LEU A 405 -10.81 -9.47 -2.17
CA LEU A 405 -11.69 -8.29 -2.28
C LEU A 405 -13.19 -8.63 -2.12
N PHE A 406 -13.65 -9.78 -2.63
CA PHE A 406 -15.06 -10.18 -2.50
C PHE A 406 -15.49 -10.39 -1.04
N ARG A 407 -14.59 -10.90 -0.18
CA ARG A 407 -14.82 -11.02 1.26
C ARG A 407 -14.83 -9.67 1.95
N PHE A 408 -13.81 -8.86 1.66
CA PHE A 408 -13.73 -7.49 2.15
C PHE A 408 -15.00 -6.70 1.83
N ASN A 409 -15.47 -6.78 0.59
CA ASN A 409 -16.68 -6.09 0.17
C ASN A 409 -17.91 -6.57 0.94
N ARG A 410 -18.09 -7.89 1.08
CA ARG A 410 -19.22 -8.46 1.84
C ARG A 410 -19.18 -8.14 3.32
N GLU A 411 -18.01 -7.99 3.90
CA GLU A 411 -17.85 -7.77 5.34
C GLU A 411 -17.99 -6.29 5.72
N PHE A 412 -17.52 -5.39 4.87
CA PHE A 412 -17.37 -3.97 5.22
C PHE A 412 -18.27 -3.01 4.44
N TYR A 413 -19.05 -3.49 3.46
CA TYR A 413 -19.99 -2.67 2.72
C TYR A 413 -21.43 -3.08 2.95
N ASP A 414 -22.32 -2.10 3.09
CA ASP A 414 -23.74 -2.28 2.92
C ASP A 414 -24.09 -2.09 1.44
N LEU A 415 -24.85 -3.06 0.90
CA LEU A 415 -25.22 -3.10 -0.51
C LEU A 415 -26.72 -2.93 -0.66
N ASP A 416 -27.16 -2.16 -1.68
CA ASP A 416 -28.56 -2.10 -2.08
C ASP A 416 -29.01 -3.43 -2.72
N GLU A 417 -30.33 -3.54 -3.03
CA GLU A 417 -30.89 -4.71 -3.70
C GLU A 417 -30.24 -4.99 -5.08
N ARG A 418 -29.59 -4.01 -5.67
CA ARG A 418 -28.88 -4.11 -6.95
C ARG A 418 -27.39 -4.40 -6.79
N GLY A 419 -26.92 -4.56 -5.54
CA GLY A 419 -25.51 -4.82 -5.23
C GLY A 419 -24.59 -3.63 -5.34
N ARG A 420 -25.11 -2.39 -5.22
CA ARG A 420 -24.29 -1.19 -5.19
C ARG A 420 -24.01 -0.80 -3.73
N PRO A 421 -22.79 -0.33 -3.44
CA PRO A 421 -22.46 0.11 -2.10
C PRO A 421 -23.25 1.39 -1.74
N VAL A 422 -23.97 1.32 -0.62
CA VAL A 422 -24.76 2.43 -0.06
C VAL A 422 -24.22 2.91 1.27
N GLY A 423 -23.38 2.11 1.94
CA GLY A 423 -22.80 2.46 3.22
C GLY A 423 -21.64 1.55 3.61
N TYR A 424 -21.13 1.77 4.81
CA TYR A 424 -20.07 0.97 5.43
C TYR A 424 -20.58 0.34 6.72
N ARG A 425 -20.15 -0.90 6.98
CA ARG A 425 -20.45 -1.62 8.22
C ARG A 425 -19.18 -2.21 8.83
N ASN A 426 -19.27 -2.70 10.05
CA ASN A 426 -18.16 -3.38 10.78
C ASN A 426 -16.86 -2.56 10.87
N LEU A 427 -16.93 -1.23 10.88
CA LEU A 427 -15.75 -0.36 10.90
C LEU A 427 -14.87 -0.56 12.16
N ALA A 428 -15.46 -0.99 13.28
CA ALA A 428 -14.71 -1.33 14.49
C ALA A 428 -13.80 -2.55 14.24
N GLU A 429 -14.31 -3.57 13.56
CA GLU A 429 -13.55 -4.76 13.18
C GLU A 429 -12.45 -4.42 12.17
N LEU A 430 -12.74 -3.58 11.18
CA LEU A 430 -11.73 -3.07 10.26
C LEU A 430 -10.58 -2.38 11.01
N LYS A 431 -10.90 -1.48 11.95
CA LYS A 431 -9.91 -0.81 12.80
C LYS A 431 -9.11 -1.82 13.64
N ARG A 432 -9.77 -2.82 14.22
CA ARG A 432 -9.11 -3.86 15.04
C ARG A 432 -8.06 -4.61 14.22
N ARG A 433 -8.39 -5.01 12.98
CA ARG A 433 -7.48 -5.76 12.11
C ARG A 433 -6.28 -4.95 11.63
N ILE A 434 -6.45 -3.66 11.36
CA ILE A 434 -5.34 -2.83 10.87
C ILE A 434 -4.47 -2.26 11.98
N ARG A 435 -5.02 -2.15 13.22
CA ARG A 435 -4.32 -1.56 14.36
C ARG A 435 -2.89 -2.10 14.58
N PRO A 436 -2.60 -3.40 14.45
CA PRO A 436 -1.24 -3.91 14.61
C PRO A 436 -0.25 -3.39 13.57
N LEU A 437 -0.73 -3.05 12.37
CA LEU A 437 0.11 -2.63 11.24
C LEU A 437 0.23 -1.12 11.10
N LEU A 438 -0.70 -0.37 11.69
CA LEU A 438 -0.85 1.07 11.49
C LEU A 438 -0.41 1.85 12.72
N LEU A 439 0.52 2.78 12.54
CA LEU A 439 0.78 3.84 13.50
C LEU A 439 0.36 5.18 12.87
N ARG A 440 -0.52 5.91 13.56
CA ARG A 440 -0.99 7.24 13.16
C ARG A 440 -1.02 8.16 14.36
N ARG A 441 -0.39 9.30 14.23
CA ARG A 441 -0.41 10.39 15.22
C ARG A 441 -0.77 11.70 14.51
N ARG A 442 -1.51 12.53 15.21
CA ARG A 442 -1.86 13.87 14.76
C ARG A 442 -0.89 14.89 15.33
N LYS A 443 -0.80 16.06 14.71
CA LYS A 443 0.05 17.13 15.21
C LYS A 443 -0.39 17.63 16.59
N ASP A 444 -1.70 17.72 16.80
CA ASP A 444 -2.30 18.13 18.08
C ASP A 444 -1.98 17.17 19.24
N GLU A 445 -1.82 15.86 18.95
CA GLU A 445 -1.47 14.86 19.96
C GLU A 445 -0.01 14.96 20.45
N ILE A 446 0.86 15.60 19.66
CA ILE A 446 2.30 15.71 19.94
C ILE A 446 2.78 17.16 20.00
N GLU A 447 1.87 18.12 20.09
CA GLU A 447 2.15 19.55 20.07
C GLU A 447 3.16 19.97 21.15
N THR A 448 3.15 19.32 22.32
CA THR A 448 4.12 19.57 23.42
C THR A 448 5.57 19.24 23.06
N GLN A 449 5.81 18.40 22.04
CA GLN A 449 7.14 18.02 21.57
C GLN A 449 7.58 18.83 20.33
N LEU A 450 6.71 19.67 19.77
CA LEU A 450 6.98 20.49 18.60
C LEU A 450 7.20 21.96 19.01
N PRO A 451 7.96 22.75 18.24
CA PRO A 451 8.04 24.20 18.43
C PRO A 451 6.65 24.82 18.28
N GLN A 452 6.38 25.85 19.08
CA GLN A 452 5.12 26.60 18.97
C GLN A 452 4.90 27.12 17.55
N ARG A 453 3.70 26.87 17.02
CA ARG A 453 3.29 27.42 15.73
C ARG A 453 2.92 28.90 15.91
N VAL A 454 3.58 29.76 15.13
CA VAL A 454 3.25 31.17 15.07
C VAL A 454 2.56 31.45 13.73
N ASP A 455 1.29 31.80 13.76
CA ASP A 455 0.54 32.20 12.57
C ASP A 455 0.57 33.73 12.42
N ASN A 456 1.28 34.21 11.42
CA ASN A 456 1.34 35.63 11.10
C ASN A 456 0.38 35.93 9.94
N ASN A 457 -0.65 36.74 10.21
CA ASN A 457 -1.58 37.21 9.19
C ASN A 457 -1.12 38.56 8.63
N TYR A 458 -0.72 38.56 7.36
CA TYR A 458 -0.38 39.78 6.63
C TYR A 458 -1.59 40.27 5.84
N PHE A 459 -2.12 41.41 6.23
CA PHE A 459 -3.18 42.09 5.50
C PHE A 459 -2.57 43.06 4.48
N VAL A 460 -2.74 42.74 3.20
CA VAL A 460 -2.27 43.59 2.10
C VAL A 460 -3.47 44.32 1.52
N PRO A 461 -3.49 45.67 1.47
CA PRO A 461 -4.58 46.40 0.89
C PRO A 461 -4.70 46.07 -0.61
N LEU A 462 -5.92 45.85 -1.07
CA LEU A 462 -6.19 45.62 -2.49
C LEU A 462 -6.06 46.93 -3.28
N SER A 463 -5.54 46.84 -4.47
CA SER A 463 -5.52 47.98 -5.38
C SER A 463 -6.95 48.32 -5.87
N PRO A 464 -7.21 49.56 -6.33
CA PRO A 464 -8.53 49.96 -6.83
C PRO A 464 -9.09 49.01 -7.90
N ALA A 465 -8.25 48.58 -8.83
CA ALA A 465 -8.64 47.62 -9.88
C ALA A 465 -8.99 46.23 -9.33
N GLN A 466 -8.30 45.78 -8.29
CA GLN A 466 -8.60 44.52 -7.61
C GLN A 466 -9.92 44.61 -6.84
N ILE A 467 -10.18 45.77 -6.19
CA ILE A 467 -11.44 46.02 -5.45
C ILE A 467 -12.62 46.02 -6.42
N GLU A 468 -12.50 46.67 -7.56
CA GLU A 468 -13.56 46.70 -8.57
C GLU A 468 -13.90 45.30 -9.07
N LEU A 469 -12.86 44.52 -9.40
CA LEU A 469 -13.02 43.14 -9.82
C LEU A 469 -13.67 42.28 -8.72
N TYR A 470 -13.20 42.41 -7.47
CA TYR A 470 -13.75 41.72 -6.32
C TYR A 470 -15.25 42.01 -6.14
N ARG A 471 -15.63 43.28 -6.14
CA ARG A 471 -17.04 43.70 -6.01
C ARG A 471 -17.92 43.12 -7.11
N SER A 472 -17.46 43.11 -8.35
CA SER A 472 -18.20 42.51 -9.46
C SER A 472 -18.51 41.04 -9.28
N TYR A 473 -17.55 40.28 -8.71
CA TYR A 473 -17.76 38.85 -8.39
C TYR A 473 -18.62 38.67 -7.12
N GLU A 474 -18.45 39.50 -6.10
CA GLU A 474 -19.27 39.49 -4.90
C GLU A 474 -20.75 39.71 -5.20
N GLU A 475 -21.06 40.68 -6.05
CA GLU A 475 -22.43 40.92 -6.51
C GLU A 475 -23.02 39.75 -7.29
N ARG A 476 -22.22 39.10 -8.15
CA ARG A 476 -22.66 37.91 -8.89
C ARG A 476 -22.95 36.75 -7.95
N VAL A 477 -22.08 36.47 -6.99
CA VAL A 477 -22.27 35.42 -5.98
C VAL A 477 -23.48 35.73 -5.10
N ALA A 478 -23.66 36.99 -4.66
CA ALA A 478 -24.82 37.40 -3.87
C ALA A 478 -26.15 37.18 -4.62
N LYS A 479 -26.23 37.53 -5.93
CA LYS A 479 -27.39 37.25 -6.77
C LYS A 479 -27.69 35.75 -6.87
N LEU A 480 -26.65 34.92 -7.11
CA LEU A 480 -26.80 33.47 -7.18
C LEU A 480 -27.20 32.86 -5.83
N ALA A 481 -26.69 33.38 -4.73
CA ALA A 481 -27.08 32.95 -3.39
C ALA A 481 -28.57 33.27 -3.09
N GLN A 482 -29.09 34.39 -3.57
CA GLN A 482 -30.53 34.72 -3.49
C GLN A 482 -31.38 33.76 -4.34
N VAL A 483 -30.93 33.42 -5.56
CA VAL A 483 -31.60 32.43 -6.42
C VAL A 483 -31.61 31.06 -5.75
N ALA A 484 -30.49 30.64 -5.17
CA ALA A 484 -30.35 29.36 -4.48
C ALA A 484 -31.32 29.20 -3.29
N LYS A 485 -31.68 30.29 -2.62
CA LYS A 485 -32.72 30.28 -1.56
C LYS A 485 -34.14 30.01 -2.09
N ARG A 486 -34.40 30.29 -3.37
CA ARG A 486 -35.74 30.17 -3.98
C ARG A 486 -35.91 28.92 -4.82
N ARG A 487 -34.85 28.46 -5.48
CA ARG A 487 -34.82 27.25 -6.30
C ARG A 487 -33.42 26.64 -6.35
N PRO A 488 -33.29 25.34 -6.66
CA PRO A 488 -31.98 24.75 -6.98
C PRO A 488 -31.31 25.47 -8.15
N LEU A 489 -30.00 25.68 -8.05
CA LEU A 489 -29.24 26.26 -9.16
C LEU A 489 -29.11 25.26 -10.29
N THR A 490 -29.17 25.72 -11.53
CA THR A 490 -28.88 24.91 -12.72
C THR A 490 -27.39 24.54 -12.76
N ARG A 491 -27.05 23.52 -13.55
CA ARG A 491 -25.66 23.08 -13.69
C ARG A 491 -24.76 24.19 -14.22
N GLU A 492 -25.23 24.96 -15.15
CA GLU A 492 -24.51 26.08 -15.74
C GLU A 492 -24.29 27.22 -14.73
N GLU A 493 -25.32 27.52 -13.91
CA GLU A 493 -25.18 28.48 -12.79
C GLU A 493 -24.20 28.01 -11.72
N GLN A 494 -24.10 26.70 -11.49
CA GLN A 494 -23.12 26.12 -10.55
C GLN A 494 -21.69 26.17 -11.13
N GLU A 495 -21.51 25.75 -12.38
CA GLU A 495 -20.19 25.65 -13.01
C GLU A 495 -19.60 27.03 -13.35
N ASN A 496 -20.41 27.93 -13.97
CA ASN A 496 -19.95 29.24 -14.46
C ASN A 496 -20.19 30.38 -13.47
N GLY A 497 -21.16 30.25 -12.57
CA GLY A 497 -21.51 31.30 -11.64
C GLY A 497 -20.89 31.15 -10.25
N CYS A 498 -21.11 30.01 -9.58
CA CYS A 498 -20.60 29.81 -8.23
C CYS A 498 -19.12 29.47 -8.20
N SER A 499 -18.66 28.53 -9.04
CA SER A 499 -17.26 28.10 -9.00
C SER A 499 -16.30 29.20 -9.43
N ASP A 500 -16.61 29.92 -10.48
CA ASP A 500 -15.76 31.02 -10.95
C ASP A 500 -15.83 32.25 -10.04
N GLY A 501 -17.01 32.57 -9.52
CA GLY A 501 -17.18 33.63 -8.54
C GLY A 501 -16.46 33.34 -7.22
N TRP A 502 -16.56 32.12 -6.68
CA TRP A 502 -15.85 31.72 -5.47
C TRP A 502 -14.34 31.67 -5.67
N ARG A 503 -13.88 31.16 -6.80
CA ARG A 503 -12.44 31.15 -7.13
C ARG A 503 -11.90 32.57 -7.30
N ALA A 504 -12.65 33.46 -7.93
CA ALA A 504 -12.24 34.83 -8.11
C ALA A 504 -12.29 35.65 -6.83
N CYS A 505 -13.27 35.45 -5.95
CA CYS A 505 -13.33 36.08 -4.63
C CYS A 505 -12.22 35.61 -3.68
N GLY A 506 -11.78 34.33 -3.80
CA GLY A 506 -10.61 33.83 -3.07
C GLY A 506 -9.26 34.25 -3.65
N TRP A 507 -9.25 34.84 -4.88
CA TRP A 507 -8.04 35.11 -5.67
C TRP A 507 -7.66 36.58 -5.94
N PRO A 508 -8.38 37.58 -5.50
CA PRO A 508 -7.99 38.97 -5.77
C PRO A 508 -6.65 39.35 -5.14
N ALA A 509 -6.14 38.55 -4.20
CA ALA A 509 -4.79 38.69 -3.64
C ALA A 509 -3.68 38.14 -4.55
N THR A 510 -4.04 37.36 -5.60
CA THR A 510 -3.11 36.87 -6.62
C THR A 510 -3.31 37.63 -7.93
N PRO A 511 -2.24 37.90 -8.70
CA PRO A 511 -2.35 38.68 -9.92
C PRO A 511 -3.29 37.97 -10.93
N PRO A 512 -4.20 38.71 -11.59
CA PRO A 512 -5.07 38.18 -12.61
C PRO A 512 -4.24 37.61 -13.77
N THR A 513 -4.54 36.37 -14.13
CA THR A 513 -3.92 35.74 -15.30
C THR A 513 -4.46 36.37 -16.57
N SER A 514 -3.57 36.83 -17.41
CA SER A 514 -3.72 37.32 -18.77
C SER A 514 -4.19 38.78 -18.97
N SER A 515 -3.60 39.43 -19.93
CA SER A 515 -3.91 40.65 -20.68
C SER A 515 -4.19 41.97 -19.94
N ARG A 516 -4.35 41.97 -18.62
CA ARG A 516 -4.43 43.19 -17.81
C ARG A 516 -3.40 43.13 -16.68
N LEU A 517 -2.15 42.92 -17.03
CA LEU A 517 -0.99 43.17 -16.16
C LEU A 517 -0.91 44.67 -15.96
N THR A 518 -1.61 45.12 -14.97
CA THR A 518 -1.66 46.50 -14.62
C THR A 518 -1.06 46.70 -13.23
N THR A 519 -0.83 47.93 -12.90
CA THR A 519 -0.34 48.52 -11.65
C THR A 519 -0.74 47.75 -10.36
N ALA A 520 -1.80 46.98 -10.37
CA ALA A 520 -2.29 46.19 -9.25
C ALA A 520 -1.31 45.08 -8.78
N THR A 521 -0.63 44.44 -9.72
CA THR A 521 0.35 43.37 -9.42
C THR A 521 1.60 43.97 -8.79
N VAL A 522 1.98 45.17 -9.24
CA VAL A 522 3.15 45.88 -8.71
C VAL A 522 2.91 46.34 -7.28
N GLN A 523 1.71 46.80 -6.95
CA GLN A 523 1.41 47.32 -5.62
C GLN A 523 1.33 46.22 -4.53
N SER A 524 0.75 45.06 -4.84
CA SER A 524 0.78 43.90 -3.93
C SER A 524 2.21 43.38 -3.71
N TYR A 525 3.03 43.40 -4.75
CA TYR A 525 4.43 42.98 -4.68
C TYR A 525 5.28 43.98 -3.89
N THR A 526 5.09 45.29 -4.07
CA THR A 526 5.85 46.32 -3.35
C THR A 526 5.53 46.41 -1.88
N SER A 527 4.24 46.29 -1.49
CA SER A 527 3.85 46.28 -0.07
C SER A 527 4.36 45.03 0.65
N TRP A 528 4.42 43.89 -0.03
CA TRP A 528 4.99 42.65 0.52
C TRP A 528 6.51 42.75 0.70
N ARG A 529 7.22 43.39 -0.25
CA ARG A 529 8.67 43.60 -0.18
C ARG A 529 9.11 44.54 0.94
N SER A 530 8.29 45.50 1.33
CA SER A 530 8.60 46.43 2.42
C SER A 530 8.43 45.85 3.83
N SER A 531 7.69 44.73 3.95
CA SER A 531 7.33 44.14 5.25
C SER A 531 8.08 42.84 5.61
N SER A 532 8.90 42.26 4.71
CA SER A 532 9.54 40.98 5.00
C SER A 532 11.05 40.97 4.83
N THR A 533 11.73 40.63 5.87
CA THR A 533 13.17 40.32 5.87
C THR A 533 13.48 38.83 5.59
N THR A 534 12.52 37.94 5.36
CA THR A 534 12.84 36.50 5.44
C THR A 534 12.14 35.52 4.50
N TRP A 535 11.30 35.91 3.54
CA TRP A 535 10.65 34.92 2.67
C TRP A 535 10.64 35.36 1.21
N THR A 536 11.35 34.62 0.35
CA THR A 536 11.32 34.78 -1.11
C THR A 536 10.35 33.76 -1.71
N TYR A 537 9.12 34.18 -2.02
CA TYR A 537 8.25 33.44 -2.92
C TYR A 537 8.39 34.01 -4.33
N ALA A 538 8.91 33.22 -5.26
CA ALA A 538 8.89 33.57 -6.67
C ALA A 538 7.50 33.30 -7.25
N VAL A 539 6.70 34.33 -7.43
CA VAL A 539 5.48 34.26 -8.23
C VAL A 539 5.90 34.32 -9.70
N SER A 540 5.88 33.19 -10.40
CA SER A 540 6.09 33.15 -11.85
C SER A 540 4.84 33.66 -12.57
N ALA A 541 4.82 34.95 -12.90
CA ALA A 541 3.89 35.49 -13.87
C ALA A 541 4.33 35.06 -15.27
N LYS A 542 3.48 34.39 -16.04
CA LYS A 542 3.71 34.16 -17.47
C LYS A 542 3.58 35.49 -18.21
N PRO A 543 4.56 35.92 -19.02
CA PRO A 543 4.36 37.02 -19.92
C PRO A 543 3.41 36.58 -21.05
N SER A 544 2.36 37.36 -21.28
CA SER A 544 1.52 37.21 -22.46
C SER A 544 2.28 37.74 -23.66
N SER A 545 2.45 36.90 -24.68
CA SER A 545 2.82 37.18 -26.06
C SER A 545 3.90 38.24 -26.29
N SER A 546 5.12 37.76 -26.54
CA SER A 546 6.09 38.47 -27.38
C SER A 546 6.83 37.44 -28.24
N PRO A 547 6.93 37.66 -29.56
CA PRO A 547 7.55 36.71 -30.46
C PRO A 547 9.07 36.86 -30.61
N SER A 548 9.77 37.54 -29.73
CA SER A 548 11.23 37.73 -29.85
C SER A 548 11.96 37.23 -28.60
N GLY A 549 12.99 36.41 -28.82
CA GLY A 549 13.80 35.71 -27.83
C GLY A 549 14.70 36.59 -26.93
N SER A 550 14.36 37.87 -26.72
CA SER A 550 15.12 38.79 -25.87
C SER A 550 14.58 38.94 -24.44
N ALA A 551 13.52 38.28 -24.11
CA ALA A 551 12.89 38.38 -22.77
C ALA A 551 13.66 37.65 -21.65
N CYS A 552 14.58 36.75 -21.96
CA CYS A 552 15.43 36.07 -20.96
C CYS A 552 16.58 36.90 -20.43
N SER A 553 17.05 37.90 -21.18
CA SER A 553 18.20 38.72 -20.77
C SER A 553 17.84 39.92 -19.88
N SER A 554 16.58 40.31 -19.82
CA SER A 554 16.12 41.45 -18.99
C SER A 554 15.84 41.09 -17.53
N TRP A 555 15.86 39.80 -17.16
CA TRP A 555 15.62 39.36 -15.77
C TRP A 555 16.84 39.38 -14.87
N SER A 556 18.05 39.40 -15.45
CA SER A 556 19.31 39.52 -14.71
C SER A 556 19.57 40.94 -14.15
N ALA A 557 18.86 41.95 -14.66
CA ALA A 557 19.06 43.35 -14.27
C ALA A 557 18.24 43.80 -13.03
N ILE A 558 17.36 42.94 -12.46
CA ILE A 558 16.47 43.30 -11.33
C ILE A 558 17.00 42.80 -9.97
N TRP A 559 18.14 42.14 -9.94
CA TRP A 559 18.74 41.69 -8.67
C TRP A 559 19.78 42.73 -8.21
N PRO A 560 19.57 43.37 -7.06
CA PRO A 560 20.63 44.24 -6.50
C PRO A 560 21.76 43.36 -5.95
N ALA A 561 22.99 43.79 -6.24
CA ALA A 561 24.25 43.14 -5.88
C ALA A 561 24.61 43.17 -4.38
N SER A 562 23.63 43.00 -3.48
CA SER A 562 23.85 43.09 -2.02
C SER A 562 23.40 41.87 -1.22
N CYS A 563 23.21 40.71 -1.83
CA CYS A 563 23.08 39.45 -1.07
C CYS A 563 24.39 38.67 -1.21
N GLY A 564 25.25 38.80 -0.21
CA GLY A 564 26.45 38.01 -0.09
C GLY A 564 26.10 36.52 0.13
N SER A 565 26.89 35.69 -0.56
CA SER A 565 27.07 34.26 -0.35
C SER A 565 25.81 33.40 -0.17
N ALA A 566 25.12 33.15 -1.28
CA ALA A 566 24.36 31.93 -1.46
C ALA A 566 24.90 31.19 -2.68
N SER A 567 25.29 29.94 -2.47
CA SER A 567 25.93 29.09 -3.49
C SER A 567 25.12 29.00 -4.79
N PRO A 568 25.72 29.00 -5.97
CA PRO A 568 25.03 28.96 -7.24
C PRO A 568 24.65 27.51 -7.57
N GLY A 569 23.46 27.10 -7.16
CA GLY A 569 23.00 25.73 -7.35
C GLY A 569 21.69 25.54 -8.11
N ILE A 570 20.97 26.60 -8.47
CA ILE A 570 19.70 26.48 -9.21
C ILE A 570 19.77 27.35 -10.48
N LEU A 571 20.57 26.92 -11.43
CA LEU A 571 20.46 27.33 -12.83
C LEU A 571 19.73 26.21 -13.59
N ALA A 572 18.47 26.45 -13.94
CA ALA A 572 17.78 25.64 -14.93
C ALA A 572 18.59 25.69 -16.25
N ARG A 573 19.26 24.61 -16.60
CA ARG A 573 19.95 24.46 -17.88
C ARG A 573 18.93 24.35 -19.01
N CYS A 574 18.67 25.42 -19.70
CA CYS A 574 18.14 25.35 -21.07
C CYS A 574 19.26 24.84 -21.98
N ARG A 575 19.23 23.58 -22.37
CA ARG A 575 20.06 23.06 -23.46
C ARG A 575 19.49 23.53 -24.79
N SER A 576 20.13 24.49 -25.44
CA SER A 576 20.01 24.72 -26.87
C SER A 576 20.69 23.55 -27.61
N ARG A 577 19.96 22.77 -28.36
CA ARG A 577 20.51 21.84 -29.34
C ARG A 577 20.88 22.65 -30.58
N SER A 578 22.13 23.03 -30.73
CA SER A 578 22.73 23.37 -31.99
C SER A 578 23.20 22.07 -32.67
N GLY A 579 22.38 21.54 -33.52
CA GLY A 579 22.76 20.48 -34.48
C GLY A 579 22.48 20.99 -35.87
N GLY A 580 23.53 21.20 -36.65
CA GLY A 580 23.45 21.74 -38.01
C GLY A 580 22.59 20.91 -38.93
N TRP A 581 21.70 21.56 -39.62
CA TRP A 581 20.96 21.00 -40.74
C TRP A 581 21.37 21.71 -42.03
N LYS A 582 21.84 20.92 -42.96
CA LYS A 582 22.08 21.36 -44.36
C LYS A 582 20.70 21.68 -45.00
N SER A 583 20.71 22.82 -45.68
CA SER A 583 19.59 23.34 -46.46
C SER A 583 19.13 22.39 -47.56
N ASN A 584 17.84 22.06 -47.58
CA ASN A 584 17.11 21.87 -48.84
C ASN A 584 15.69 22.39 -48.70
N ALA A 585 15.28 23.11 -49.73
CA ALA A 585 14.17 24.02 -49.76
C ALA A 585 12.78 23.41 -49.71
N SER A 586 11.83 24.27 -49.30
CA SER A 586 10.38 24.22 -49.57
C SER A 586 9.52 23.31 -48.72
N ARG A 587 9.08 23.87 -47.56
CA ARG A 587 7.71 23.71 -47.02
C ARG A 587 7.52 24.59 -45.77
N PRO A 588 6.35 25.14 -45.47
CA PRO A 588 6.15 26.16 -44.42
C PRO A 588 6.29 25.56 -43.03
N ILE A 589 6.99 26.27 -42.18
CA ILE A 589 7.30 25.89 -40.79
C ILE A 589 6.05 26.07 -39.94
N ARG A 590 5.52 24.98 -39.40
CA ARG A 590 4.62 25.02 -38.26
C ARG A 590 5.43 25.29 -36.99
N THR A 591 5.18 26.40 -36.35
CA THR A 591 5.72 26.78 -35.05
C THR A 591 5.46 25.72 -34.00
N ALA A 592 6.51 25.08 -33.51
CA ALA A 592 6.46 24.20 -32.36
C ALA A 592 6.38 25.06 -31.09
N GLY A 593 5.21 25.08 -30.45
CA GLY A 593 5.03 25.71 -29.15
C GLY A 593 5.70 24.87 -28.05
N CYS A 594 6.60 25.48 -27.30
CA CYS A 594 7.10 24.91 -26.06
C CYS A 594 5.97 24.86 -25.02
N TYR A 595 5.45 23.67 -24.75
CA TYR A 595 4.54 23.44 -23.63
C TYR A 595 5.36 23.23 -22.33
N CYS A 596 5.46 24.27 -21.52
CA CYS A 596 5.79 24.11 -20.10
C CYS A 596 4.49 23.80 -19.35
N ARG A 597 4.30 22.55 -18.91
CA ARG A 597 3.23 22.21 -17.97
C ARG A 597 3.55 22.80 -16.61
N PRO A 598 2.66 23.55 -15.95
CA PRO A 598 2.87 23.96 -14.57
C PRO A 598 2.72 22.74 -13.67
N THR A 599 3.73 22.46 -12.85
CA THR A 599 3.64 21.57 -11.70
C THR A 599 2.62 22.14 -10.73
N ARG A 600 1.57 21.39 -10.43
CA ARG A 600 0.62 21.71 -9.38
C ARG A 600 1.36 21.71 -8.04
N ALA A 601 1.54 22.90 -7.47
CA ALA A 601 1.82 23.03 -6.05
C ALA A 601 0.61 22.51 -5.28
N VAL A 602 0.82 21.52 -4.41
CA VAL A 602 -0.23 21.00 -3.53
C VAL A 602 -0.42 22.02 -2.42
N TRP A 603 -1.53 22.73 -2.47
CA TRP A 603 -1.97 23.59 -1.39
C TRP A 603 -2.78 22.75 -0.40
N ALA A 604 -2.27 22.65 0.82
CA ALA A 604 -3.07 22.23 1.97
C ALA A 604 -3.94 23.41 2.40
N SER A 605 -5.16 23.51 1.87
CA SER A 605 -6.19 24.40 2.41
C SER A 605 -6.99 23.63 3.45
N THR A 606 -6.82 24.00 4.70
CA THR A 606 -7.74 23.67 5.80
C THR A 606 -9.06 24.41 5.58
N CYS A 607 -9.97 23.86 4.80
CA CYS A 607 -11.39 24.22 4.88
C CYS A 607 -12.08 23.21 5.79
N ARG A 608 -12.40 23.63 7.01
CA ARG A 608 -13.39 22.93 7.85
C ARG A 608 -14.74 22.96 7.12
N ARG A 609 -15.27 21.80 6.75
CA ARG A 609 -16.68 21.65 6.44
C ARG A 609 -17.47 21.56 7.75
N PRO A 610 -18.62 22.23 7.86
CA PRO A 610 -19.51 21.98 8.98
C PRO A 610 -20.08 20.56 8.88
N ALA A 611 -20.24 19.93 10.03
CA ALA A 611 -20.87 18.63 10.18
C ALA A 611 -22.32 18.69 9.70
N TRP A 612 -22.67 17.78 8.83
CA TRP A 612 -23.98 17.18 8.67
C TRP A 612 -23.82 15.67 8.62
#